data_fa23e991fdfc0b029aedfe79ee5d86c0
#
_entry.id   fa23e991fdfc0b029aedfe79ee5d86c0
#
_cell.length_a   1.000
_cell.length_b   1.000
_cell.length_c   1.000
_cell.angle_alpha   90.00
_cell.angle_beta   90.00
_cell.angle_gamma   90.00
#
_symmetry.space_group_name_H-M   'P 1'
#
loop_
_entity.id
_entity.type
_entity.pdbx_description
1 polymer ?
#
loop_
_entity_poly.entity_id
_entity_poly.type
_entity_poly.pdbx_seq_one_letter_code
_entity_poly.pdbx_strand_id
1 'polypeptide(L)'
;MIATVKLAGAQALDARVQLEGLGGTAQALTASKLAVALTSVTTDARKNTRRVQAQLAGPVSANLEAQTFALPKLDGEVVIDDATLPNKGFKFPIDARAKLDLKAQTLSGGVNTKFDETTAGASVDIKGLGGAAMKIGFDASADKFNLDRYFPPPDPKTPPSGEVGSDDIKVDLSAIKDLNLNGELRVGQLQARGVKVSSLQVGLKAAGGRLDVAPLTANLYGGAVSGNASAFADNRVHLNASMANVSIEPLLKDATGKDILSGRGNIKLDLKTSGAAISAMKRALDGSAAIALKDGAVKGVNLGKILREAKSKFSAGAAETGKTATADQTDFSELTASFAINDGVATNTDLDGKSPLLRLSGDGKIDIAAGSLDYTARVSVVGTTTGQGGRDLDHLRGVTVPVKLTGKFETMSYSIDWGAIAKDALKAKATEQVKEKLSPQIQQQRDKLRDQFKGLLGR
;
A
#
# COMPACT_ATOMS: atom_id res chain seq x y z
N MET A 1 30.57 -42.60 9.67
CA MET A 1 29.53 -42.66 10.75
C MET A 1 28.21 -42.21 10.13
N ILE A 2 27.08 -42.88 10.39
CA ILE A 2 25.77 -42.53 9.90
C ILE A 2 24.83 -42.41 11.09
N ALA A 3 24.10 -41.32 11.19
CA ALA A 3 23.02 -41.12 12.14
C ALA A 3 21.70 -40.84 11.39
N THR A 4 20.59 -41.38 11.87
CA THR A 4 19.28 -41.20 11.30
C THR A 4 18.29 -40.83 12.39
N VAL A 5 17.52 -39.77 12.18
CA VAL A 5 16.42 -39.34 13.05
C VAL A 5 15.13 -39.38 12.26
N LYS A 6 14.11 -40.06 12.80
CA LYS A 6 12.76 -40.12 12.21
C LYS A 6 11.73 -39.69 13.23
N LEU A 7 10.93 -38.72 12.83
CA LEU A 7 9.73 -38.27 13.57
C LEU A 7 8.50 -38.58 12.70
N ALA A 8 7.47 -39.16 13.30
CA ALA A 8 6.22 -39.45 12.62
C ALA A 8 5.08 -38.61 13.23
N GLY A 9 4.07 -38.25 12.41
CA GLY A 9 2.91 -37.47 12.82
C GLY A 9 2.39 -36.59 11.69
N ALA A 10 1.59 -35.60 12.01
CA ALA A 10 1.10 -34.59 11.03
C ALA A 10 2.26 -33.81 10.37
N GLN A 11 3.42 -33.79 11.01
CA GLN A 11 4.69 -33.33 10.49
C GLN A 11 5.70 -34.48 10.61
N ALA A 12 5.94 -35.18 9.52
CA ALA A 12 6.94 -36.24 9.45
C ALA A 12 8.31 -35.63 9.06
N LEU A 13 9.34 -36.08 9.74
CA LEU A 13 10.73 -35.66 9.49
C LEU A 13 11.61 -36.92 9.38
N ASP A 14 12.37 -37.04 8.30
CA ASP A 14 13.44 -38.00 8.11
C ASP A 14 14.73 -37.24 7.87
N ALA A 15 15.70 -37.38 8.77
CA ALA A 15 17.01 -36.73 8.68
C ALA A 15 18.10 -37.78 8.75
N ARG A 16 18.98 -37.78 7.76
CA ARG A 16 20.17 -38.63 7.70
C ARG A 16 21.41 -37.76 7.67
N VAL A 17 22.33 -38.03 8.58
CA VAL A 17 23.63 -37.37 8.67
C VAL A 17 24.74 -38.42 8.48
N GLN A 18 25.65 -38.17 7.57
CA GLN A 18 26.79 -39.04 7.26
C GLN A 18 28.09 -38.25 7.33
N LEU A 19 29.09 -38.81 8.02
CA LEU A 19 30.44 -38.26 8.12
C LEU A 19 31.44 -39.21 7.46
N GLU A 20 32.28 -38.67 6.58
CA GLU A 20 33.35 -39.37 5.87
C GLU A 20 34.66 -38.67 6.09
N GLY A 21 35.77 -39.47 6.09
CA GLY A 21 37.12 -38.95 6.23
C GLY A 21 37.39 -38.26 7.57
N LEU A 22 36.87 -38.84 8.65
CA LEU A 22 37.08 -38.33 10.01
C LEU A 22 38.54 -38.50 10.42
N GLY A 23 39.19 -37.42 10.88
CA GLY A 23 40.60 -37.42 11.32
C GLY A 23 40.89 -36.24 12.25
N GLY A 24 42.07 -36.23 12.84
CA GLY A 24 42.53 -35.19 13.75
C GLY A 24 42.46 -35.57 15.23
N THR A 25 42.53 -34.56 16.09
CA THR A 25 42.46 -34.67 17.56
C THR A 25 41.18 -34.03 18.08
N ALA A 26 40.90 -34.13 19.38
CA ALA A 26 39.75 -33.50 20.02
C ALA A 26 39.76 -31.96 19.87
N GLN A 27 40.95 -31.34 19.80
CA GLN A 27 41.09 -29.89 19.59
C GLN A 27 41.01 -29.49 18.12
N ALA A 28 41.29 -30.43 17.18
CA ALA A 28 41.32 -30.15 15.74
C ALA A 28 40.76 -31.35 14.95
N LEU A 29 39.49 -31.67 15.21
CA LEU A 29 38.76 -32.72 14.51
C LEU A 29 38.30 -32.22 13.16
N THR A 30 38.48 -33.00 12.12
CA THR A 30 37.98 -32.68 10.77
C THR A 30 37.28 -33.89 10.15
N ALA A 31 36.25 -33.62 9.31
CA ALA A 31 35.77 -34.60 8.38
C ALA A 31 35.76 -33.99 6.97
N SER A 32 36.26 -34.77 6.01
CA SER A 32 36.33 -34.29 4.62
C SER A 32 34.96 -34.06 4.03
N LYS A 33 33.95 -34.78 4.54
CA LYS A 33 32.55 -34.61 4.09
C LYS A 33 31.56 -34.88 5.22
N LEU A 34 30.78 -33.89 5.53
CA LEU A 34 29.49 -34.00 6.19
C LEU A 34 28.43 -34.03 5.08
N ALA A 35 27.59 -35.06 5.02
CA ALA A 35 26.41 -35.08 4.14
C ALA A 35 25.15 -35.10 4.99
N VAL A 36 24.21 -34.20 4.70
CA VAL A 36 22.93 -34.09 5.37
C VAL A 36 21.83 -34.25 4.34
N ALA A 37 20.99 -35.25 4.53
CA ALA A 37 19.78 -35.43 3.76
C ALA A 37 18.57 -35.27 4.70
N LEU A 38 17.70 -34.33 4.38
CA LEU A 38 16.49 -34.01 5.14
C LEU A 38 15.28 -34.20 4.26
N THR A 39 14.26 -34.86 4.75
CA THR A 39 12.93 -34.88 4.15
C THR A 39 11.90 -34.55 5.21
N SER A 40 11.15 -33.45 4.99
CA SER A 40 10.02 -33.07 5.83
C SER A 40 8.74 -33.20 5.02
N VAL A 41 7.72 -33.79 5.59
CA VAL A 41 6.39 -33.90 4.98
C VAL A 41 5.37 -33.33 5.95
N THR A 42 4.66 -32.30 5.51
CA THR A 42 3.61 -31.65 6.29
C THR A 42 2.30 -31.77 5.55
N THR A 43 1.23 -32.17 6.23
CA THR A 43 -0.11 -32.24 5.67
C THR A 43 -1.01 -31.24 6.39
N ASP A 44 -1.64 -30.34 5.63
CA ASP A 44 -2.55 -29.35 6.18
C ASP A 44 -3.93 -29.94 6.50
N ALA A 45 -4.80 -29.14 7.13
CA ALA A 45 -6.17 -29.54 7.48
C ALA A 45 -7.05 -29.88 6.24
N ARG A 46 -6.65 -29.41 5.04
CA ARG A 46 -7.32 -29.68 3.76
C ARG A 46 -6.73 -30.90 3.03
N LYS A 47 -5.83 -31.64 3.71
CA LYS A 47 -5.09 -32.80 3.19
C LYS A 47 -4.11 -32.47 2.05
N ASN A 48 -3.77 -31.20 1.85
CA ASN A 48 -2.66 -30.85 0.95
C ASN A 48 -1.34 -31.24 1.61
N THR A 49 -0.48 -31.88 0.84
CA THR A 49 0.83 -32.34 1.32
C THR A 49 1.92 -31.45 0.73
N ARG A 50 2.75 -30.89 1.61
CA ARG A 50 4.01 -30.24 1.27
C ARG A 50 5.15 -31.15 1.64
N ARG A 51 6.04 -31.43 0.69
CA ARG A 51 7.29 -32.13 0.90
C ARG A 51 8.46 -31.17 0.72
N VAL A 52 9.36 -31.12 1.68
CA VAL A 52 10.62 -30.38 1.59
C VAL A 52 11.76 -31.38 1.69
N GLN A 53 12.62 -31.41 0.69
CA GLN A 53 13.81 -32.24 0.67
C GLN A 53 15.05 -31.32 0.58
N ALA A 54 16.03 -31.57 1.43
CA ALA A 54 17.31 -30.89 1.36
C ALA A 54 18.45 -31.92 1.33
N GLN A 55 19.37 -31.73 0.41
CA GLN A 55 20.59 -32.53 0.32
C GLN A 55 21.79 -31.57 0.30
N LEU A 56 22.55 -31.58 1.39
CA LEU A 56 23.65 -30.65 1.58
C LEU A 56 24.89 -31.43 1.93
N ALA A 57 26.05 -31.03 1.42
CA ALA A 57 27.33 -31.67 1.77
C ALA A 57 28.47 -30.65 1.77
N GLY A 58 29.45 -30.90 2.61
CA GLY A 58 30.66 -30.09 2.69
C GLY A 58 31.62 -30.55 3.80
N PRO A 59 32.81 -29.97 3.86
CA PRO A 59 33.75 -30.26 4.94
C PRO A 59 33.25 -29.70 6.27
N VAL A 60 33.60 -30.36 7.37
CA VAL A 60 33.34 -29.90 8.73
C VAL A 60 34.60 -29.94 9.56
N SER A 61 34.79 -28.95 10.41
CA SER A 61 35.80 -28.95 11.45
C SER A 61 35.19 -28.69 12.82
N ALA A 62 35.78 -29.25 13.85
CA ALA A 62 35.32 -29.10 15.22
C ALA A 62 36.47 -29.04 16.20
N ASN A 63 36.32 -28.26 17.25
CA ASN A 63 37.09 -28.33 18.45
C ASN A 63 36.16 -28.77 19.59
N LEU A 64 36.28 -30.01 20.02
CA LEU A 64 35.38 -30.61 21.01
C LEU A 64 35.59 -30.04 22.42
N GLU A 65 36.84 -29.64 22.76
CA GLU A 65 37.14 -29.01 24.05
C GLU A 65 36.54 -27.57 24.13
N ALA A 66 36.71 -26.80 23.05
CA ALA A 66 36.11 -25.49 22.92
C ALA A 66 34.60 -25.55 22.59
N GLN A 67 34.09 -26.71 22.17
CA GLN A 67 32.72 -26.94 21.70
C GLN A 67 32.33 -26.03 20.50
N THR A 68 33.29 -25.84 19.59
CA THR A 68 33.06 -25.07 18.36
C THR A 68 33.04 -25.98 17.15
N PHE A 69 32.16 -25.64 16.21
CA PHE A 69 31.95 -26.36 14.95
C PHE A 69 31.92 -25.36 13.80
N ALA A 70 32.58 -25.69 12.70
CA ALA A 70 32.60 -24.87 11.52
C ALA A 70 32.29 -25.69 10.27
N LEU A 71 31.40 -25.17 9.47
CA LEU A 71 31.05 -25.62 8.13
C LEU A 71 31.46 -24.51 7.17
N PRO A 72 32.71 -24.49 6.70
CA PRO A 72 33.26 -23.41 5.90
C PRO A 72 32.56 -23.32 4.52
N LYS A 73 32.04 -24.45 4.05
CA LYS A 73 31.31 -24.58 2.82
C LYS A 73 30.31 -25.74 2.93
N LEU A 74 29.06 -25.50 2.58
CA LEU A 74 28.01 -26.51 2.56
C LEU A 74 27.21 -26.30 1.27
N ASP A 75 27.43 -27.13 0.27
CA ASP A 75 26.75 -27.06 -1.03
C ASP A 75 25.65 -28.10 -1.11
N GLY A 76 24.64 -27.79 -1.91
CA GLY A 76 23.58 -28.74 -2.20
C GLY A 76 22.35 -28.10 -2.81
N GLU A 77 21.24 -28.75 -2.60
CA GLU A 77 19.98 -28.27 -3.14
C GLU A 77 18.81 -28.50 -2.17
N VAL A 78 17.82 -27.66 -2.31
CA VAL A 78 16.52 -27.80 -1.66
C VAL A 78 15.44 -27.96 -2.73
N VAL A 79 14.57 -28.95 -2.54
CA VAL A 79 13.40 -29.20 -3.39
C VAL A 79 12.15 -29.08 -2.52
N ILE A 80 11.20 -28.30 -2.97
CA ILE A 80 9.88 -28.16 -2.33
C ILE A 80 8.84 -28.64 -3.33
N ASP A 81 8.11 -29.68 -2.95
CA ASP A 81 6.95 -30.18 -3.69
C ASP A 81 5.67 -29.81 -2.92
N ASP A 82 4.80 -29.04 -3.57
CA ASP A 82 3.53 -28.59 -2.99
C ASP A 82 2.53 -28.34 -4.12
N ALA A 83 1.48 -29.14 -4.17
CA ALA A 83 0.47 -29.07 -5.22
C ALA A 83 -0.32 -27.75 -5.24
N THR A 84 -0.28 -26.97 -4.14
CA THR A 84 -0.95 -25.66 -4.03
C THR A 84 -0.13 -24.53 -4.62
N LEU A 85 1.17 -24.77 -4.87
CA LEU A 85 2.04 -23.78 -5.49
C LEU A 85 1.92 -23.79 -7.03
N PRO A 86 2.17 -22.67 -7.70
CA PRO A 86 2.37 -22.63 -9.13
C PRO A 86 3.40 -23.66 -9.54
N ASN A 87 3.53 -24.23 -10.59
CA ASN A 87 4.53 -25.24 -10.98
C ASN A 87 4.68 -26.45 -10.01
N LYS A 88 3.77 -26.62 -9.04
CA LYS A 88 3.75 -27.72 -8.07
C LYS A 88 5.01 -27.85 -7.20
N GLY A 89 5.88 -26.86 -7.21
CA GLY A 89 7.07 -26.86 -6.38
C GLY A 89 8.25 -26.06 -6.95
N PHE A 90 9.37 -26.08 -6.23
CA PHE A 90 10.61 -25.38 -6.59
C PHE A 90 11.83 -26.23 -6.27
N LYS A 91 12.91 -25.99 -7.05
CA LYS A 91 14.22 -26.56 -6.81
C LYS A 91 15.25 -25.43 -6.88
N PHE A 92 16.07 -25.30 -5.86
CA PHE A 92 17.11 -24.27 -5.83
C PHE A 92 18.38 -24.75 -5.16
N PRO A 93 19.56 -24.36 -5.70
CA PRO A 93 20.85 -24.66 -5.11
C PRO A 93 21.05 -23.84 -3.83
N ILE A 94 21.82 -24.39 -2.91
CA ILE A 94 22.28 -23.73 -1.68
C ILE A 94 23.79 -23.75 -1.66
N ASP A 95 24.38 -22.58 -1.43
CA ASP A 95 25.78 -22.41 -1.00
C ASP A 95 25.73 -21.74 0.38
N ALA A 96 26.14 -22.43 1.39
CA ALA A 96 26.04 -21.97 2.76
C ALA A 96 27.35 -22.16 3.53
N ARG A 97 27.48 -21.40 4.62
CA ARG A 97 28.55 -21.54 5.62
C ARG A 97 27.96 -21.31 7.00
N ALA A 98 28.48 -21.98 8.00
CA ALA A 98 28.05 -21.81 9.39
C ALA A 98 29.18 -22.01 10.36
N LYS A 99 29.14 -21.33 11.49
CA LYS A 99 29.99 -21.49 12.65
C LYS A 99 29.11 -21.50 13.90
N LEU A 100 29.21 -22.56 14.68
CA LEU A 100 28.50 -22.78 15.93
C LEU A 100 29.48 -22.80 17.09
N ASP A 101 29.21 -22.07 18.15
CA ASP A 101 29.87 -22.10 19.44
C ASP A 101 28.84 -22.42 20.52
N LEU A 102 28.91 -23.65 21.05
CA LEU A 102 27.93 -24.11 22.04
C LEU A 102 28.17 -23.51 23.42
N LYS A 103 29.44 -23.20 23.78
CA LYS A 103 29.76 -22.55 25.07
C LYS A 103 29.27 -21.10 25.08
N ALA A 104 29.51 -20.38 23.99
CA ALA A 104 29.04 -19.01 23.82
C ALA A 104 27.56 -18.93 23.41
N GLN A 105 26.94 -20.06 23.10
CA GLN A 105 25.56 -20.14 22.57
C GLN A 105 25.34 -19.24 21.34
N THR A 106 26.27 -19.26 20.39
CA THR A 106 26.23 -18.44 19.19
C THR A 106 26.23 -19.29 17.92
N LEU A 107 25.46 -18.87 16.93
CA LEU A 107 25.50 -19.37 15.56
C LEU A 107 25.67 -18.19 14.62
N SER A 108 26.69 -18.23 13.78
CA SER A 108 26.81 -17.29 12.66
C SER A 108 26.88 -18.06 11.35
N GLY A 109 26.34 -17.49 10.29
CA GLY A 109 26.33 -18.15 9.01
C GLY A 109 25.91 -17.24 7.86
N GLY A 110 25.98 -17.80 6.67
CA GLY A 110 25.51 -17.15 5.47
C GLY A 110 25.02 -18.19 4.47
N VAL A 111 24.10 -17.78 3.63
CA VAL A 111 23.55 -18.58 2.55
C VAL A 111 23.44 -17.75 1.28
N ASN A 112 23.82 -18.35 0.15
CA ASN A 112 23.57 -17.81 -1.17
C ASN A 112 22.76 -18.83 -1.96
N THR A 113 21.88 -18.34 -2.80
CA THR A 113 21.08 -19.18 -3.70
C THR A 113 20.80 -18.45 -4.99
N LYS A 114 20.59 -19.22 -6.03
CA LYS A 114 20.11 -18.71 -7.32
C LYS A 114 19.01 -19.63 -7.81
N PHE A 115 17.77 -19.12 -7.84
CA PHE A 115 16.62 -19.90 -8.30
C PHE A 115 15.74 -19.04 -9.20
N ASP A 116 15.16 -19.66 -10.21
CA ASP A 116 14.47 -18.95 -11.27
C ASP A 116 15.38 -17.84 -11.84
N GLU A 117 14.92 -16.62 -11.70
CA GLU A 117 15.65 -15.41 -12.11
C GLU A 117 16.22 -14.63 -10.92
N THR A 118 16.12 -15.15 -9.68
CA THR A 118 16.51 -14.49 -8.44
C THR A 118 17.89 -14.95 -8.00
N THR A 119 18.79 -14.02 -7.73
CA THR A 119 19.99 -14.25 -6.93
C THR A 119 19.78 -13.63 -5.56
N ALA A 120 19.83 -14.45 -4.51
CA ALA A 120 19.60 -14.03 -3.16
C ALA A 120 20.72 -14.48 -2.23
N GLY A 121 21.01 -13.67 -1.23
CA GLY A 121 21.96 -13.97 -0.17
C GLY A 121 21.48 -13.47 1.18
N ALA A 122 21.84 -14.18 2.22
CA ALA A 122 21.59 -13.75 3.59
C ALA A 122 22.76 -14.12 4.50
N SER A 123 23.00 -13.31 5.51
CA SER A 123 23.83 -13.64 6.68
C SER A 123 22.96 -13.61 7.93
N VAL A 124 23.32 -14.42 8.91
CA VAL A 124 22.62 -14.50 10.18
C VAL A 124 23.62 -14.62 11.32
N ASP A 125 23.34 -13.95 12.42
CA ASP A 125 24.05 -14.03 13.69
C ASP A 125 23.03 -14.25 14.81
N ILE A 126 23.11 -15.40 15.47
CA ILE A 126 22.24 -15.78 16.57
C ILE A 126 23.06 -15.80 17.87
N LYS A 127 22.51 -15.18 18.92
CA LYS A 127 23.06 -15.19 20.28
C LYS A 127 22.00 -15.74 21.24
N GLY A 128 22.47 -16.47 22.28
CA GLY A 128 21.59 -17.15 23.22
C GLY A 128 20.83 -18.32 22.59
N LEU A 129 21.48 -19.08 21.72
CA LEU A 129 20.93 -20.20 20.99
C LEU A 129 20.29 -21.22 21.93
N GLY A 130 19.02 -21.57 21.68
CA GLY A 130 18.27 -22.52 22.50
C GLY A 130 17.71 -21.94 23.82
N GLY A 131 17.99 -20.67 24.12
CA GLY A 131 17.45 -19.97 25.29
C GLY A 131 16.24 -19.07 25.00
N ALA A 132 15.49 -18.72 26.04
CA ALA A 132 14.34 -17.83 25.94
C ALA A 132 14.69 -16.38 25.50
N ALA A 133 15.97 -16.00 25.62
CA ALA A 133 16.47 -14.68 25.25
C ALA A 133 17.22 -14.67 23.89
N MET A 134 16.92 -15.61 23.01
CA MET A 134 17.56 -15.72 21.70
C MET A 134 17.40 -14.43 20.91
N LYS A 135 18.52 -13.92 20.36
CA LYS A 135 18.56 -12.71 19.54
C LYS A 135 19.06 -13.08 18.14
N ILE A 136 18.35 -12.64 17.13
CA ILE A 136 18.67 -12.91 15.73
C ILE A 136 19.07 -11.61 15.05
N GLY A 137 20.34 -11.52 14.61
CA GLY A 137 20.80 -10.51 13.67
C GLY A 137 20.75 -11.08 12.25
N PHE A 138 20.37 -10.30 11.25
CA PHE A 138 20.42 -10.75 9.87
C PHE A 138 20.65 -9.58 8.90
N ASP A 139 21.20 -9.92 7.73
CA ASP A 139 21.28 -9.06 6.55
C ASP A 139 20.93 -9.92 5.34
N ALA A 140 19.88 -9.53 4.61
CA ALA A 140 19.37 -10.29 3.48
C ALA A 140 19.22 -9.41 2.23
N SER A 141 19.55 -9.98 1.07
CA SER A 141 19.40 -9.26 -0.20
C SER A 141 18.95 -10.19 -1.32
N ALA A 142 18.19 -9.62 -2.25
CA ALA A 142 17.85 -10.25 -3.52
C ALA A 142 17.98 -9.22 -4.65
N ASP A 143 18.46 -9.67 -5.83
CA ASP A 143 18.53 -8.80 -7.00
C ASP A 143 17.13 -8.49 -7.55
N LYS A 144 16.30 -9.50 -7.70
CA LYS A 144 14.90 -9.40 -8.10
C LYS A 144 14.08 -10.54 -7.49
N PHE A 145 12.83 -10.27 -7.20
CA PHE A 145 11.92 -11.26 -6.65
C PHE A 145 10.50 -11.01 -7.12
N ASN A 146 9.90 -11.99 -7.81
CA ASN A 146 8.50 -11.93 -8.22
C ASN A 146 7.66 -12.84 -7.34
N LEU A 147 7.05 -12.25 -6.30
CA LEU A 147 6.21 -12.95 -5.34
C LEU A 147 4.95 -13.56 -5.99
N ASP A 148 4.44 -12.95 -7.06
CA ASP A 148 3.23 -13.40 -7.76
C ASP A 148 3.41 -14.76 -8.44
N ARG A 149 4.65 -15.18 -8.70
CA ARG A 149 4.96 -16.52 -9.22
C ARG A 149 4.72 -17.62 -8.18
N TYR A 150 4.78 -17.26 -6.90
CA TYR A 150 4.65 -18.20 -5.77
C TYR A 150 3.29 -18.12 -5.11
N PHE A 151 2.69 -16.93 -5.15
CA PHE A 151 1.35 -16.64 -4.64
C PHE A 151 0.57 -15.89 -5.71
N PRO A 152 0.12 -16.57 -6.79
CA PRO A 152 -0.58 -15.89 -7.86
C PRO A 152 -1.83 -15.19 -7.32
N PRO A 153 -2.17 -14.02 -7.86
CA PRO A 153 -3.43 -13.37 -7.55
C PRO A 153 -4.60 -14.30 -7.91
N PRO A 154 -5.74 -14.18 -7.23
CA PRO A 154 -6.95 -14.93 -7.61
C PRO A 154 -7.25 -14.73 -9.09
N ASP A 155 -7.60 -15.80 -9.81
CA ASP A 155 -7.95 -15.72 -11.24
C ASP A 155 -9.18 -14.79 -11.40
N PRO A 156 -9.05 -13.68 -12.16
CA PRO A 156 -10.17 -12.77 -12.39
C PRO A 156 -11.34 -13.42 -13.16
N LYS A 157 -11.13 -14.60 -13.73
CA LYS A 157 -12.20 -15.41 -14.36
C LYS A 157 -12.95 -16.30 -13.39
N THR A 158 -12.45 -16.49 -12.19
CA THR A 158 -13.22 -17.13 -11.14
C THR A 158 -14.22 -16.10 -10.66
N PRO A 159 -15.54 -16.24 -10.97
CA PRO A 159 -16.52 -15.35 -10.41
C PRO A 159 -16.34 -15.40 -8.89
N PRO A 160 -16.43 -14.28 -8.17
CA PRO A 160 -16.43 -14.31 -6.73
C PRO A 160 -17.55 -15.28 -6.35
N SER A 161 -17.16 -16.49 -5.97
CA SER A 161 -18.09 -17.45 -5.38
C SER A 161 -18.65 -16.70 -4.18
N GLY A 162 -19.94 -16.41 -4.23
CA GLY A 162 -20.70 -15.49 -3.43
C GLY A 162 -20.00 -15.09 -2.14
N GLU A 163 -19.72 -13.81 -2.01
CA GLU A 163 -19.41 -13.09 -0.75
C GLU A 163 -18.17 -13.50 0.08
N VAL A 164 -17.27 -14.34 -0.40
CA VAL A 164 -15.96 -14.51 0.24
C VAL A 164 -14.95 -13.65 -0.54
N GLY A 165 -15.05 -12.34 -0.40
CA GLY A 165 -14.10 -11.41 -0.96
C GLY A 165 -12.70 -11.59 -0.35
N SER A 166 -11.69 -11.05 -1.01
CA SER A 166 -10.31 -10.94 -0.50
C SER A 166 -10.21 -10.36 0.93
N ASP A 167 -11.31 -9.91 1.48
CA ASP A 167 -11.46 -9.29 2.81
C ASP A 167 -11.54 -10.33 3.95
N ASP A 168 -11.77 -11.61 3.65
CA ASP A 168 -11.76 -12.67 4.65
C ASP A 168 -10.39 -13.32 4.90
N ILE A 169 -9.32 -12.72 4.30
CA ILE A 169 -7.96 -13.15 4.61
C ILE A 169 -7.69 -12.90 6.09
N LYS A 170 -7.48 -14.00 6.82
CA LYS A 170 -7.14 -13.93 8.24
C LYS A 170 -5.75 -13.32 8.41
N VAL A 171 -5.63 -12.43 9.38
CA VAL A 171 -4.39 -11.81 9.82
C VAL A 171 -4.08 -12.34 11.21
N ASP A 172 -2.93 -13.01 11.35
CA ASP A 172 -2.43 -13.50 12.62
C ASP A 172 -0.97 -13.05 12.79
N LEU A 173 -0.76 -12.09 13.66
CA LEU A 173 0.54 -11.53 14.00
C LEU A 173 1.06 -12.05 15.35
N SER A 174 0.43 -13.06 15.93
CA SER A 174 0.79 -13.61 17.25
C SER A 174 2.24 -14.07 17.33
N ALA A 175 2.81 -14.58 16.23
CA ALA A 175 4.22 -14.99 16.15
C ALA A 175 5.20 -13.84 16.47
N ILE A 176 4.82 -12.59 16.33
CA ILE A 176 5.66 -11.42 16.72
C ILE A 176 6.00 -11.42 18.20
N LYS A 177 5.16 -12.07 19.05
CA LYS A 177 5.34 -12.12 20.50
C LYS A 177 6.70 -12.67 20.89
N ASP A 178 7.15 -13.69 20.18
CA ASP A 178 8.36 -14.46 20.52
C ASP A 178 9.57 -14.04 19.68
N LEU A 179 9.39 -13.06 18.78
CA LEU A 179 10.47 -12.57 17.92
C LEU A 179 11.40 -11.62 18.68
N ASN A 180 12.68 -11.86 18.56
CA ASN A 180 13.73 -10.93 18.97
C ASN A 180 14.77 -10.88 17.84
N LEU A 181 14.55 -9.96 16.90
CA LEU A 181 15.40 -9.85 15.71
C LEU A 181 15.73 -8.39 15.40
N ASN A 182 16.85 -8.21 14.71
CA ASN A 182 17.29 -6.94 14.16
C ASN A 182 18.06 -7.20 12.86
N GLY A 183 17.67 -6.55 11.78
CA GLY A 183 18.37 -6.75 10.50
C GLY A 183 17.83 -5.89 9.38
N GLU A 184 18.39 -6.09 8.21
CA GLU A 184 18.03 -5.39 6.98
C GLU A 184 17.64 -6.37 5.88
N LEU A 185 16.69 -5.95 5.06
CA LEU A 185 16.33 -6.60 3.82
C LEU A 185 16.45 -5.60 2.66
N ARG A 186 17.16 -5.99 1.61
CA ARG A 186 17.30 -5.22 0.37
C ARG A 186 16.84 -6.04 -0.82
N VAL A 187 15.96 -5.47 -1.64
CA VAL A 187 15.49 -6.12 -2.89
C VAL A 187 15.61 -5.13 -4.04
N GLY A 188 16.37 -5.50 -5.06
CA GLY A 188 16.58 -4.65 -6.24
C GLY A 188 15.28 -4.40 -7.01
N GLN A 189 14.54 -5.46 -7.31
CA GLN A 189 13.23 -5.41 -7.96
C GLN A 189 12.28 -6.40 -7.27
N LEU A 190 11.13 -5.91 -6.82
CA LEU A 190 10.08 -6.70 -6.20
C LEU A 190 8.79 -6.54 -6.99
N GLN A 191 8.13 -7.64 -7.29
CA GLN A 191 6.74 -7.64 -7.74
C GLN A 191 5.88 -8.42 -6.75
N ALA A 192 4.81 -7.80 -6.28
CA ALA A 192 3.88 -8.40 -5.34
C ALA A 192 2.45 -7.93 -5.62
N ARG A 193 1.53 -8.88 -5.88
CA ARG A 193 0.13 -8.63 -6.28
C ARG A 193 0.01 -7.62 -7.42
N GLY A 194 0.86 -7.78 -8.45
CA GLY A 194 0.93 -6.90 -9.60
C GLY A 194 1.75 -5.63 -9.38
N VAL A 195 1.87 -5.15 -8.14
CA VAL A 195 2.62 -3.91 -7.80
C VAL A 195 4.11 -4.12 -7.97
N LYS A 196 4.76 -3.20 -8.69
CA LYS A 196 6.19 -3.22 -9.01
C LYS A 196 6.94 -2.18 -8.19
N VAL A 197 7.91 -2.65 -7.44
CA VAL A 197 8.76 -1.86 -6.54
C VAL A 197 10.22 -2.07 -6.92
N SER A 198 11.03 -1.04 -6.88
CA SER A 198 12.47 -1.17 -7.07
C SER A 198 13.25 -0.53 -5.93
N SER A 199 14.51 -0.97 -5.76
CA SER A 199 15.41 -0.46 -4.72
C SER A 199 14.78 -0.48 -3.32
N LEU A 200 14.04 -1.56 -3.01
CA LEU A 200 13.42 -1.73 -1.69
C LEU A 200 14.52 -1.93 -0.64
N GLN A 201 14.48 -1.13 0.42
CA GLN A 201 15.31 -1.26 1.61
C GLN A 201 14.41 -1.17 2.84
N VAL A 202 14.54 -2.16 3.71
CA VAL A 202 13.71 -2.33 4.91
C VAL A 202 14.59 -2.69 6.09
N GLY A 203 14.60 -1.83 7.10
CA GLY A 203 15.12 -2.18 8.42
C GLY A 203 14.03 -2.85 9.25
N LEU A 204 14.34 -3.96 9.90
CA LEU A 204 13.42 -4.76 10.70
C LEU A 204 13.96 -4.91 12.12
N LYS A 205 13.12 -4.58 13.12
CA LYS A 205 13.45 -4.81 14.52
C LYS A 205 12.23 -5.36 15.25
N ALA A 206 12.34 -6.54 15.81
CA ALA A 206 11.27 -7.13 16.63
C ALA A 206 11.77 -7.37 18.06
N ALA A 207 10.97 -6.97 19.03
CA ALA A 207 11.16 -7.27 20.43
C ALA A 207 9.87 -7.03 21.21
N GLY A 208 9.61 -7.82 22.26
CA GLY A 208 8.51 -7.61 23.18
C GLY A 208 7.12 -7.58 22.54
N GLY A 209 6.89 -8.39 21.51
CA GLY A 209 5.59 -8.46 20.82
C GLY A 209 5.35 -7.33 19.83
N ARG A 210 6.36 -6.56 19.46
CA ARG A 210 6.32 -5.49 18.46
C ARG A 210 7.37 -5.73 17.39
N LEU A 211 6.99 -5.55 16.14
CA LEU A 211 7.85 -5.49 14.97
C LEU A 211 7.83 -4.07 14.42
N ASP A 212 8.98 -3.43 14.39
CA ASP A 212 9.20 -2.13 13.73
C ASP A 212 9.86 -2.34 12.37
N VAL A 213 9.34 -1.64 11.39
CA VAL A 213 9.82 -1.58 10.00
C VAL A 213 10.31 -0.16 9.76
N ALA A 214 11.61 0.07 9.92
CA ALA A 214 12.23 1.38 9.76
C ALA A 214 13.75 1.29 9.51
N PRO A 215 14.30 1.94 8.47
CA PRO A 215 13.57 2.67 7.44
C PRO A 215 12.79 1.74 6.51
N LEU A 216 11.76 2.26 5.87
CA LEU A 216 11.13 1.69 4.68
C LEU A 216 11.36 2.67 3.54
N THR A 217 12.16 2.29 2.55
CA THR A 217 12.41 3.11 1.36
C THR A 217 12.31 2.26 0.10
N ALA A 218 11.79 2.84 -0.97
CA ALA A 218 11.66 2.18 -2.27
C ALA A 218 11.43 3.19 -3.39
N ASN A 219 11.56 2.74 -4.65
CA ASN A 219 11.05 3.47 -5.81
C ASN A 219 9.79 2.77 -6.32
N LEU A 220 8.79 3.55 -6.70
CA LEU A 220 7.46 3.08 -7.07
C LEU A 220 6.92 3.93 -8.23
N TYR A 221 6.70 3.34 -9.41
CA TYR A 221 6.12 3.99 -10.60
C TYR A 221 6.72 5.37 -10.91
N GLY A 222 8.05 5.45 -10.91
CA GLY A 222 8.80 6.68 -11.25
C GLY A 222 8.88 7.72 -10.13
N GLY A 223 8.39 7.40 -8.95
CA GLY A 223 8.52 8.19 -7.72
C GLY A 223 9.25 7.44 -6.62
N ALA A 224 9.43 8.09 -5.48
CA ALA A 224 10.06 7.53 -4.29
C ALA A 224 9.05 7.32 -3.16
N VAL A 225 9.24 6.27 -2.39
CA VAL A 225 8.48 5.96 -1.17
C VAL A 225 9.44 5.97 0.00
N SER A 226 9.02 6.59 1.09
CA SER A 226 9.70 6.53 2.38
C SER A 226 8.69 6.42 3.50
N GLY A 227 9.07 5.77 4.60
CA GLY A 227 8.16 5.65 5.73
C GLY A 227 8.67 4.70 6.80
N ASN A 228 7.74 4.33 7.66
CA ASN A 228 7.91 3.34 8.69
C ASN A 228 6.58 2.66 8.98
N ALA A 229 6.64 1.45 9.53
CA ALA A 229 5.47 0.75 10.02
C ALA A 229 5.78 0.06 11.35
N SER A 230 4.75 -0.24 12.12
CA SER A 230 4.84 -1.09 13.32
C SER A 230 3.70 -2.09 13.30
N ALA A 231 3.99 -3.32 13.62
CA ALA A 231 3.00 -4.38 13.79
C ALA A 231 3.13 -4.98 15.20
N PHE A 232 2.01 -5.36 15.78
CA PHE A 232 1.94 -5.86 17.15
C PHE A 232 1.32 -7.27 17.17
N ALA A 233 1.70 -8.06 18.13
CA ALA A 233 1.22 -9.43 18.29
C ALA A 233 -0.31 -9.54 18.51
N ASP A 234 -0.98 -8.45 18.83
CA ASP A 234 -2.43 -8.33 18.97
C ASP A 234 -3.16 -7.85 17.71
N ASN A 235 -2.51 -7.96 16.54
CA ASN A 235 -2.98 -7.54 15.23
C ASN A 235 -3.23 -6.04 15.06
N ARG A 236 -2.65 -5.18 15.89
CA ARG A 236 -2.57 -3.74 15.62
C ARG A 236 -1.46 -3.47 14.61
N VAL A 237 -1.71 -2.54 13.69
CA VAL A 237 -0.74 -2.09 12.68
C VAL A 237 -0.78 -0.57 12.60
N HIS A 238 0.38 0.06 12.56
CA HIS A 238 0.55 1.48 12.27
C HIS A 238 1.41 1.62 11.02
N LEU A 239 1.06 2.55 10.14
CA LEU A 239 1.81 2.88 8.93
C LEU A 239 1.92 4.40 8.80
N ASN A 240 3.14 4.90 8.68
CA ASN A 240 3.41 6.26 8.22
C ASN A 240 4.21 6.18 6.92
N ALA A 241 3.69 6.74 5.84
CA ALA A 241 4.34 6.67 4.54
C ALA A 241 4.18 7.98 3.76
N SER A 242 5.21 8.32 3.03
CA SER A 242 5.24 9.43 2.09
C SER A 242 5.68 8.92 0.72
N MET A 243 4.89 9.23 -0.28
CA MET A 243 5.20 8.95 -1.67
C MET A 243 5.41 10.28 -2.39
N ALA A 244 6.51 10.41 -3.11
CA ALA A 244 6.87 11.62 -3.83
C ALA A 244 6.94 11.35 -5.33
N ASN A 245 6.23 12.17 -6.12
CA ASN A 245 6.27 12.14 -7.59
C ASN A 245 5.90 10.78 -8.22
N VAL A 246 4.94 10.06 -7.62
CA VAL A 246 4.48 8.75 -8.10
C VAL A 246 3.43 8.91 -9.21
N SER A 247 3.51 8.08 -10.25
CA SER A 247 2.46 7.97 -11.26
C SER A 247 1.30 7.13 -10.71
N ILE A 248 0.13 7.75 -10.56
CA ILE A 248 -1.01 7.19 -9.82
C ILE A 248 -1.75 6.11 -10.62
N GLU A 249 -1.96 6.35 -11.92
CA GLU A 249 -2.71 5.41 -12.77
C GLU A 249 -2.14 3.99 -12.80
N PRO A 250 -0.85 3.77 -13.11
CA PRO A 250 -0.28 2.42 -13.10
C PRO A 250 -0.24 1.81 -11.69
N LEU A 251 -0.05 2.65 -10.65
CA LEU A 251 -0.10 2.17 -9.27
C LEU A 251 -1.50 1.64 -8.92
N LEU A 252 -2.56 2.40 -9.18
CA LEU A 252 -3.93 2.00 -8.88
C LEU A 252 -4.35 0.78 -9.71
N LYS A 253 -4.00 0.77 -11.00
CA LYS A 253 -4.29 -0.34 -11.90
C LYS A 253 -3.65 -1.64 -11.42
N ASP A 254 -2.37 -1.61 -11.08
CA ASP A 254 -1.64 -2.79 -10.60
C ASP A 254 -2.12 -3.21 -9.19
N ALA A 255 -2.37 -2.24 -8.29
CA ALA A 255 -2.76 -2.54 -6.90
C ALA A 255 -4.23 -2.97 -6.74
N THR A 256 -5.15 -2.44 -7.56
CA THR A 256 -6.59 -2.61 -7.35
C THR A 256 -7.34 -3.14 -8.57
N GLY A 257 -6.68 -3.22 -9.72
CA GLY A 257 -7.32 -3.53 -11.00
C GLY A 257 -8.19 -2.39 -11.56
N LYS A 258 -8.26 -1.23 -10.87
CA LYS A 258 -9.14 -0.11 -11.21
C LYS A 258 -8.35 1.04 -11.81
N ASP A 259 -8.94 1.67 -12.82
CA ASP A 259 -8.39 2.83 -13.51
C ASP A 259 -9.35 4.02 -13.29
N ILE A 260 -9.30 4.59 -12.07
CA ILE A 260 -10.22 5.64 -11.63
C ILE A 260 -9.58 7.02 -11.51
N LEU A 261 -8.25 7.08 -11.44
CA LEU A 261 -7.52 8.32 -11.22
C LEU A 261 -6.15 8.25 -11.91
N SER A 262 -5.83 9.24 -12.70
CA SER A 262 -4.50 9.42 -13.28
C SER A 262 -3.83 10.70 -12.75
N GLY A 263 -2.57 10.87 -13.11
CA GLY A 263 -1.75 12.00 -12.71
C GLY A 263 -0.48 11.56 -12.01
N ARG A 264 0.35 12.54 -11.68
CA ARG A 264 1.60 12.34 -10.95
C ARG A 264 1.62 13.23 -9.72
N GLY A 265 2.13 12.72 -8.60
CA GLY A 265 2.18 13.58 -7.42
C GLY A 265 2.60 12.89 -6.13
N ASN A 266 2.22 13.53 -5.05
CA ASN A 266 2.61 13.17 -3.70
C ASN A 266 1.42 12.63 -2.91
N ILE A 267 1.68 11.63 -2.10
CA ILE A 267 0.71 11.05 -1.17
C ILE A 267 1.37 10.98 0.20
N LYS A 268 0.65 11.36 1.24
CA LYS A 268 1.04 11.17 2.64
C LYS A 268 -0.02 10.33 3.34
N LEU A 269 0.43 9.37 4.13
CA LEU A 269 -0.42 8.46 4.87
C LEU A 269 0.06 8.38 6.32
N ASP A 270 -0.86 8.49 7.26
CA ASP A 270 -0.64 8.16 8.67
C ASP A 270 -1.85 7.34 9.13
N LEU A 271 -1.69 6.02 9.19
CA LEU A 271 -2.77 5.07 9.32
C LEU A 271 -2.55 4.14 10.50
N LYS A 272 -3.63 3.82 11.20
CA LYS A 272 -3.67 2.84 12.28
C LYS A 272 -4.85 1.92 12.03
N THR A 273 -4.66 0.65 12.33
CA THR A 273 -5.77 -0.31 12.24
C THR A 273 -5.54 -1.50 13.14
N SER A 274 -6.57 -2.31 13.33
CA SER A 274 -6.49 -3.57 14.05
C SER A 274 -7.55 -4.55 13.55
N GLY A 275 -7.28 -5.83 13.70
CA GLY A 275 -8.26 -6.86 13.33
C GLY A 275 -7.64 -8.19 12.94
N ALA A 276 -8.42 -9.26 13.09
CA ALA A 276 -8.01 -10.62 12.74
C ALA A 276 -8.31 -11.00 11.28
N ALA A 277 -8.79 -10.04 10.47
CA ALA A 277 -9.04 -10.20 9.04
C ALA A 277 -8.93 -8.86 8.33
N ILE A 278 -8.66 -8.87 7.02
CA ILE A 278 -8.55 -7.65 6.22
C ILE A 278 -9.84 -6.81 6.26
N SER A 279 -11.01 -7.45 6.23
CA SER A 279 -12.30 -6.76 6.36
C SER A 279 -12.45 -6.04 7.71
N ALA A 280 -11.99 -6.67 8.80
CA ALA A 280 -12.00 -6.05 10.13
C ALA A 280 -11.01 -4.85 10.17
N MET A 281 -9.82 -5.02 9.60
CA MET A 281 -8.83 -3.94 9.51
C MET A 281 -9.34 -2.75 8.71
N LYS A 282 -10.06 -2.96 7.60
CA LYS A 282 -10.67 -1.86 6.84
C LYS A 282 -11.70 -1.08 7.66
N ARG A 283 -12.53 -1.77 8.44
CA ARG A 283 -13.54 -1.13 9.31
C ARG A 283 -12.94 -0.41 10.52
N ALA A 284 -11.80 -0.86 11.00
CA ALA A 284 -11.08 -0.26 12.13
C ALA A 284 -9.93 0.67 11.66
N LEU A 285 -9.99 1.16 10.42
CA LEU A 285 -8.96 2.04 9.88
C LEU A 285 -9.18 3.46 10.38
N ASP A 286 -8.17 4.00 11.06
CA ASP A 286 -8.11 5.37 11.56
C ASP A 286 -6.88 6.09 11.03
N GLY A 287 -6.92 7.42 11.00
CA GLY A 287 -5.77 8.25 10.68
C GLY A 287 -6.04 9.35 9.68
N SER A 288 -5.07 9.60 8.81
CA SER A 288 -5.15 10.63 7.79
C SER A 288 -4.47 10.23 6.49
N ALA A 289 -4.97 10.80 5.39
CA ALA A 289 -4.34 10.73 4.09
C ALA A 289 -4.36 12.10 3.44
N ALA A 290 -3.34 12.44 2.65
CA ALA A 290 -3.32 13.64 1.82
C ALA A 290 -2.77 13.32 0.44
N ILE A 291 -3.37 13.92 -0.58
CA ILE A 291 -2.94 13.80 -1.97
C ILE A 291 -2.69 15.18 -2.57
N ALA A 292 -1.69 15.28 -3.42
CA ALA A 292 -1.40 16.45 -4.23
C ALA A 292 -0.92 15.98 -5.61
N LEU A 293 -1.82 16.01 -6.58
CA LEU A 293 -1.62 15.47 -7.92
C LEU A 293 -1.54 16.58 -8.96
N LYS A 294 -0.85 16.31 -10.06
CA LYS A 294 -0.74 17.18 -11.22
C LYS A 294 -0.98 16.40 -12.50
N ASP A 295 -1.46 17.12 -13.50
CA ASP A 295 -1.58 16.66 -14.89
C ASP A 295 -2.25 15.28 -14.99
N GLY A 296 -3.50 15.20 -14.54
CA GLY A 296 -4.23 13.96 -14.46
C GLY A 296 -5.71 14.09 -14.80
N ALA A 297 -6.45 13.01 -14.56
CA ALA A 297 -7.88 12.95 -14.76
C ALA A 297 -8.56 12.08 -13.68
N VAL A 298 -9.75 12.47 -13.27
CA VAL A 298 -10.71 11.62 -12.56
C VAL A 298 -11.55 10.91 -13.61
N LYS A 299 -11.46 9.60 -13.67
CA LYS A 299 -12.15 8.75 -14.64
C LYS A 299 -13.52 8.30 -14.12
N GLY A 300 -14.45 8.01 -15.02
CA GLY A 300 -15.80 7.59 -14.69
C GLY A 300 -16.80 8.76 -14.58
N VAL A 301 -16.35 10.02 -14.57
CA VAL A 301 -17.23 11.19 -14.56
C VAL A 301 -16.70 12.31 -15.44
N ASN A 302 -17.52 12.87 -16.32
CA ASN A 302 -17.17 14.01 -17.15
C ASN A 302 -18.00 15.23 -16.72
N LEU A 303 -17.46 16.01 -15.79
CA LEU A 303 -18.14 17.19 -15.24
C LEU A 303 -18.41 18.24 -16.32
N GLY A 304 -17.52 18.41 -17.29
CA GLY A 304 -17.73 19.32 -18.41
C GLY A 304 -18.90 18.89 -19.31
N LYS A 305 -19.06 17.59 -19.57
CA LYS A 305 -20.21 17.03 -20.32
C LYS A 305 -21.50 17.22 -19.56
N ILE A 306 -21.53 16.86 -18.28
CA ILE A 306 -22.66 17.03 -17.38
C ILE A 306 -23.13 18.50 -17.39
N LEU A 307 -22.23 19.47 -17.30
CA LEU A 307 -22.54 20.90 -17.34
C LEU A 307 -23.08 21.36 -18.71
N ARG A 308 -22.58 20.80 -19.83
CA ARG A 308 -23.09 21.11 -21.18
C ARG A 308 -24.52 20.57 -21.40
N GLU A 309 -24.77 19.34 -20.99
CA GLU A 309 -26.09 18.70 -21.10
C GLU A 309 -27.13 19.38 -20.22
N ALA A 310 -26.72 19.95 -19.11
CA ALA A 310 -27.55 20.73 -18.21
C ALA A 310 -28.14 22.01 -18.82
N LYS A 311 -27.57 22.57 -19.90
CA LYS A 311 -28.01 23.80 -20.53
C LYS A 311 -29.50 23.75 -20.96
N SER A 312 -29.93 22.63 -21.50
CA SER A 312 -31.31 22.42 -21.92
C SER A 312 -32.30 22.26 -20.75
N LYS A 313 -31.81 21.84 -19.59
CA LYS A 313 -32.61 21.51 -18.39
C LYS A 313 -32.64 22.64 -17.36
N PHE A 314 -31.68 23.56 -17.41
CA PHE A 314 -31.63 24.73 -16.51
C PHE A 314 -32.90 25.58 -16.58
N SER A 315 -33.48 25.71 -17.76
CA SER A 315 -34.74 26.46 -17.98
C SER A 315 -36.00 25.77 -17.43
N ALA A 316 -35.93 24.47 -17.18
CA ALA A 316 -37.06 23.65 -16.70
C ALA A 316 -37.09 23.46 -15.16
N GLY A 317 -36.03 23.82 -14.44
CA GLY A 317 -35.97 23.73 -12.98
C GLY A 317 -36.04 22.29 -12.38
N ALA A 318 -35.86 21.26 -13.21
CA ALA A 318 -36.01 19.87 -12.82
C ALA A 318 -34.70 19.31 -12.24
N ALA A 319 -34.81 18.43 -11.25
CA ALA A 319 -33.64 17.66 -10.74
C ALA A 319 -33.16 16.66 -11.81
N GLU A 320 -31.85 16.52 -11.97
CA GLU A 320 -31.26 15.58 -12.90
C GLU A 320 -30.56 14.46 -12.13
N THR A 321 -30.79 13.22 -12.56
CA THR A 321 -30.08 12.04 -12.06
C THR A 321 -29.55 11.25 -13.24
N GLY A 322 -28.35 10.69 -13.11
CA GLY A 322 -27.75 9.89 -14.16
C GLY A 322 -26.74 8.89 -13.58
N LYS A 323 -26.33 7.95 -14.41
CA LYS A 323 -25.24 7.02 -14.11
C LYS A 323 -23.95 7.51 -14.77
N THR A 324 -22.84 7.31 -14.12
CA THR A 324 -21.51 7.59 -14.67
C THR A 324 -21.14 6.51 -15.70
N ALA A 325 -20.36 6.87 -16.72
CA ALA A 325 -19.84 5.93 -17.71
C ALA A 325 -18.32 5.79 -17.56
N THR A 326 -17.80 4.59 -17.72
CA THR A 326 -16.35 4.30 -17.57
C THR A 326 -15.47 5.06 -18.57
N ALA A 327 -16.00 5.44 -19.73
CA ALA A 327 -15.29 6.25 -20.74
C ALA A 327 -15.28 7.75 -20.44
N ASP A 328 -16.08 8.22 -19.48
CA ASP A 328 -16.13 9.63 -19.07
C ASP A 328 -14.92 9.97 -18.19
N GLN A 329 -14.36 11.20 -18.34
CA GLN A 329 -13.31 11.69 -17.46
C GLN A 329 -13.37 13.20 -17.28
N THR A 330 -12.81 13.67 -16.17
CA THR A 330 -12.59 15.09 -15.88
C THR A 330 -11.10 15.33 -15.71
N ASP A 331 -10.48 16.03 -16.66
CA ASP A 331 -9.07 16.38 -16.60
C ASP A 331 -8.80 17.50 -15.60
N PHE A 332 -7.65 17.45 -14.93
CA PHE A 332 -7.17 18.49 -14.03
C PHE A 332 -5.67 18.75 -14.25
N SER A 333 -5.26 20.00 -14.05
CA SER A 333 -3.85 20.39 -13.94
C SER A 333 -3.31 20.23 -12.53
N GLU A 334 -4.14 20.46 -11.53
CA GLU A 334 -3.84 20.29 -10.11
C GLU A 334 -5.07 19.72 -9.39
N LEU A 335 -4.83 18.80 -8.44
CA LEU A 335 -5.85 18.24 -7.56
C LEU A 335 -5.23 17.98 -6.19
N THR A 336 -5.78 18.60 -5.15
CA THR A 336 -5.38 18.40 -3.76
C THR A 336 -6.57 18.02 -2.89
N ALA A 337 -6.36 17.13 -1.94
CA ALA A 337 -7.35 16.77 -0.94
C ALA A 337 -6.67 16.19 0.29
N SER A 338 -7.25 16.42 1.46
CA SER A 338 -6.90 15.73 2.70
C SER A 338 -8.10 14.98 3.27
N PHE A 339 -7.82 13.88 3.94
CA PHE A 339 -8.84 12.98 4.48
C PHE A 339 -8.54 12.70 5.95
N ALA A 340 -9.54 12.90 6.79
CA ALA A 340 -9.58 12.35 8.14
C ALA A 340 -10.32 11.01 8.09
N ILE A 341 -9.69 9.96 8.59
CA ILE A 341 -10.21 8.60 8.53
C ILE A 341 -10.56 8.15 9.94
N ASN A 342 -11.80 7.75 10.16
CA ASN A 342 -12.29 7.22 11.43
C ASN A 342 -13.19 6.02 11.14
N ASP A 343 -12.92 4.90 11.81
CA ASP A 343 -13.68 3.64 11.67
C ASP A 343 -13.90 3.26 10.17
N GLY A 344 -12.87 3.37 9.35
CA GLY A 344 -12.92 3.02 7.94
C GLY A 344 -13.64 4.02 7.03
N VAL A 345 -14.09 5.16 7.57
CA VAL A 345 -14.73 6.23 6.80
C VAL A 345 -13.78 7.41 6.66
N ALA A 346 -13.36 7.70 5.44
CA ALA A 346 -12.54 8.85 5.08
C ALA A 346 -13.43 10.06 4.79
N THR A 347 -13.32 11.11 5.59
CA THR A 347 -14.02 12.39 5.41
C THR A 347 -13.08 13.41 4.81
N ASN A 348 -13.52 14.07 3.75
CA ASN A 348 -12.81 15.17 3.10
C ASN A 348 -13.70 16.44 3.13
N THR A 349 -13.05 17.61 3.29
CA THR A 349 -13.73 18.92 3.30
C THR A 349 -12.97 19.99 2.53
N ASP A 350 -11.84 19.65 1.92
CA ASP A 350 -10.88 20.58 1.34
C ASP A 350 -10.42 20.21 -0.08
N LEU A 351 -11.24 19.43 -0.81
CA LEU A 351 -10.93 19.17 -2.21
C LEU A 351 -10.77 20.48 -2.98
N ASP A 352 -9.60 20.66 -3.59
CA ASP A 352 -9.35 21.75 -4.53
C ASP A 352 -8.78 21.18 -5.83
N GLY A 353 -9.43 21.50 -6.95
CA GLY A 353 -9.05 21.04 -8.27
C GLY A 353 -9.08 22.17 -9.30
N LYS A 354 -8.07 22.18 -10.16
CA LYS A 354 -7.95 23.13 -11.26
C LYS A 354 -7.93 22.38 -12.59
N SER A 355 -8.77 22.81 -13.49
CA SER A 355 -8.80 22.38 -14.88
C SER A 355 -8.71 23.60 -15.78
N PRO A 356 -8.34 23.49 -17.07
CA PRO A 356 -8.33 24.64 -17.97
C PRO A 356 -9.63 25.43 -17.99
N LEU A 357 -10.78 24.76 -17.91
CA LEU A 357 -12.11 25.38 -17.99
C LEU A 357 -12.85 25.43 -16.65
N LEU A 358 -12.45 24.64 -15.66
CA LEU A 358 -13.21 24.42 -14.45
C LEU A 358 -12.37 24.68 -13.19
N ARG A 359 -13.06 25.08 -12.13
CA ARG A 359 -12.55 25.00 -10.74
C ARG A 359 -13.43 24.01 -10.00
N LEU A 360 -12.81 23.15 -9.25
CA LEU A 360 -13.43 22.07 -8.52
C LEU A 360 -13.14 22.23 -7.04
N SER A 361 -14.18 22.21 -6.23
CA SER A 361 -14.06 22.02 -4.79
C SER A 361 -15.04 20.93 -4.37
N GLY A 362 -14.91 20.41 -3.15
CA GLY A 362 -15.82 19.37 -2.73
C GLY A 362 -15.61 18.94 -1.30
N ASP A 363 -16.62 18.24 -0.83
CA ASP A 363 -16.63 17.60 0.48
C ASP A 363 -17.47 16.34 0.46
N GLY A 364 -17.20 15.43 1.38
CA GLY A 364 -17.98 14.20 1.48
C GLY A 364 -17.25 13.09 2.24
N LYS A 365 -17.81 11.91 2.12
CA LYS A 365 -17.36 10.71 2.84
C LYS A 365 -17.13 9.56 1.86
N ILE A 366 -16.08 8.80 2.15
CA ILE A 366 -15.73 7.57 1.44
C ILE A 366 -15.69 6.44 2.45
N ASP A 367 -16.56 5.47 2.33
CA ASP A 367 -16.52 4.23 3.11
C ASP A 367 -15.54 3.25 2.45
N ILE A 368 -14.37 3.09 3.08
CA ILE A 368 -13.26 2.27 2.56
C ILE A 368 -13.62 0.77 2.61
N ALA A 369 -14.38 0.37 3.64
CA ALA A 369 -14.78 -1.02 3.83
C ALA A 369 -15.87 -1.43 2.84
N ALA A 370 -16.89 -0.58 2.66
CA ALA A 370 -17.99 -0.82 1.72
C ALA A 370 -17.61 -0.51 0.25
N GLY A 371 -16.51 0.22 0.01
CA GLY A 371 -16.12 0.66 -1.33
C GLY A 371 -17.15 1.62 -1.95
N SER A 372 -17.71 2.51 -1.14
CA SER A 372 -18.76 3.44 -1.55
C SER A 372 -18.45 4.88 -1.15
N LEU A 373 -19.14 5.83 -1.76
CA LEU A 373 -19.01 7.25 -1.44
C LEU A 373 -20.35 7.97 -1.38
N ASP A 374 -20.40 9.04 -0.59
CA ASP A 374 -21.39 10.10 -0.59
C ASP A 374 -20.62 11.42 -0.62
N TYR A 375 -20.53 12.04 -1.78
CA TYR A 375 -19.62 13.13 -2.05
C TYR A 375 -20.29 14.23 -2.88
N THR A 376 -20.05 15.49 -2.54
CA THR A 376 -20.54 16.63 -3.31
C THR A 376 -19.35 17.36 -3.95
N ALA A 377 -19.24 17.26 -5.25
CA ALA A 377 -18.30 18.04 -6.06
C ALA A 377 -18.97 19.36 -6.49
N ARG A 378 -18.35 20.49 -6.20
CA ARG A 378 -18.80 21.81 -6.63
C ARG A 378 -17.94 22.29 -7.78
N VAL A 379 -18.58 22.50 -8.92
CA VAL A 379 -17.90 22.84 -10.17
C VAL A 379 -18.27 24.25 -10.59
N SER A 380 -17.29 25.11 -10.82
CA SER A 380 -17.50 26.44 -11.38
C SER A 380 -16.69 26.64 -12.67
N VAL A 381 -17.26 27.37 -13.62
CA VAL A 381 -16.63 27.69 -14.91
C VAL A 381 -15.74 28.92 -14.74
N VAL A 382 -14.48 28.86 -15.22
CA VAL A 382 -13.55 30.01 -15.18
C VAL A 382 -14.03 31.18 -16.05
N GLY A 383 -13.62 32.40 -15.69
CA GLY A 383 -14.10 33.63 -16.31
C GLY A 383 -13.73 33.84 -17.78
N THR A 384 -12.73 33.14 -18.31
CA THR A 384 -12.30 33.25 -19.71
C THR A 384 -12.28 31.90 -20.38
N THR A 385 -13.22 31.68 -21.30
CA THR A 385 -13.36 30.46 -22.11
C THR A 385 -12.86 30.67 -23.55
N THR A 386 -12.45 31.89 -23.91
CA THR A 386 -11.99 32.26 -25.24
C THR A 386 -10.71 31.47 -25.62
N GLY A 387 -10.72 30.83 -26.76
CA GLY A 387 -9.60 30.05 -27.27
C GLY A 387 -9.52 28.59 -26.77
N GLN A 388 -10.39 28.16 -25.83
CA GLN A 388 -10.36 26.81 -25.23
C GLN A 388 -11.59 25.95 -25.57
N GLY A 389 -12.39 26.32 -26.55
CA GLY A 389 -13.64 25.60 -26.92
C GLY A 389 -14.75 25.69 -25.87
N GLY A 390 -14.63 26.59 -24.90
CA GLY A 390 -15.55 26.68 -23.76
C GLY A 390 -16.76 27.57 -23.93
N ARG A 391 -17.07 28.08 -25.16
CA ARG A 391 -18.22 28.97 -25.44
C ARG A 391 -19.57 28.36 -24.98
N ASP A 392 -19.67 27.05 -25.01
CA ASP A 392 -20.88 26.33 -24.59
C ASP A 392 -21.16 26.44 -23.09
N LEU A 393 -20.15 26.78 -22.28
CA LEU A 393 -20.27 26.94 -20.84
C LEU A 393 -20.40 28.41 -20.38
N ASP A 394 -20.37 29.38 -21.29
CA ASP A 394 -20.41 30.81 -20.96
C ASP A 394 -21.62 31.22 -20.12
N HIS A 395 -22.73 30.53 -20.29
CA HIS A 395 -23.99 30.78 -19.54
C HIS A 395 -23.88 30.35 -18.05
N LEU A 396 -22.90 29.55 -17.69
CA LEU A 396 -22.63 29.09 -16.31
C LEU A 396 -21.52 29.88 -15.64
N ARG A 397 -20.97 30.93 -16.26
CA ARG A 397 -19.95 31.77 -15.64
C ARG A 397 -20.44 32.34 -14.32
N GLY A 398 -19.65 32.23 -13.28
CA GLY A 398 -19.97 32.68 -11.94
C GLY A 398 -21.01 31.85 -11.21
N VAL A 399 -21.50 30.77 -11.83
CA VAL A 399 -22.40 29.81 -11.18
C VAL A 399 -21.58 28.60 -10.69
N THR A 400 -21.76 28.22 -9.44
CA THR A 400 -21.22 26.98 -8.90
C THR A 400 -22.29 25.91 -8.93
N VAL A 401 -22.00 24.80 -9.61
CA VAL A 401 -22.92 23.67 -9.76
C VAL A 401 -22.51 22.55 -8.82
N PRO A 402 -23.30 22.22 -7.79
CA PRO A 402 -23.08 21.07 -6.94
C PRO A 402 -23.55 19.80 -7.66
N VAL A 403 -22.62 18.86 -7.84
CA VAL A 403 -22.87 17.52 -8.37
C VAL A 403 -22.71 16.54 -7.21
N LYS A 404 -23.80 15.94 -6.78
CA LYS A 404 -23.78 14.92 -5.73
C LYS A 404 -23.48 13.55 -6.35
N LEU A 405 -22.44 12.88 -5.86
CA LEU A 405 -22.00 11.55 -6.25
C LEU A 405 -22.30 10.56 -5.12
N THR A 406 -22.98 9.46 -5.43
CA THR A 406 -23.34 8.44 -4.42
C THR A 406 -23.25 7.03 -4.99
N GLY A 407 -23.07 6.05 -4.11
CA GLY A 407 -23.07 4.64 -4.47
C GLY A 407 -21.69 3.99 -4.38
N LYS A 408 -21.60 2.73 -4.85
CA LYS A 408 -20.35 1.98 -4.92
C LYS A 408 -19.47 2.53 -6.05
N PHE A 409 -18.15 2.43 -5.89
CA PHE A 409 -17.19 2.92 -6.91
C PHE A 409 -17.45 2.35 -8.32
N GLU A 410 -17.97 1.11 -8.40
CA GLU A 410 -18.27 0.45 -9.67
C GLU A 410 -19.58 0.90 -10.31
N THR A 411 -20.50 1.45 -9.51
CA THR A 411 -21.87 1.78 -9.92
C THR A 411 -22.31 3.13 -9.36
N MET A 412 -21.45 4.14 -9.49
CA MET A 412 -21.75 5.49 -9.01
C MET A 412 -22.93 6.10 -9.79
N SER A 413 -23.72 6.87 -9.06
CA SER A 413 -24.78 7.72 -9.61
C SER A 413 -24.47 9.16 -9.28
N TYR A 414 -24.91 10.08 -10.13
CA TYR A 414 -24.85 11.51 -9.86
C TYR A 414 -26.24 12.13 -9.84
N SER A 415 -26.37 13.22 -9.10
CA SER A 415 -27.59 14.05 -9.10
C SER A 415 -27.23 15.53 -9.02
N ILE A 416 -28.05 16.39 -9.69
CA ILE A 416 -27.91 17.83 -9.68
C ILE A 416 -29.29 18.43 -9.44
N ASP A 417 -29.40 19.35 -8.47
CA ASP A 417 -30.60 20.11 -8.20
C ASP A 417 -30.54 21.48 -8.90
N TRP A 418 -31.03 21.53 -10.12
CA TRP A 418 -31.09 22.76 -10.92
C TRP A 418 -32.01 23.80 -10.34
N GLY A 419 -33.08 23.40 -9.64
CA GLY A 419 -34.01 24.30 -9.00
C GLY A 419 -33.40 25.11 -7.88
N ALA A 420 -32.56 24.45 -7.04
CA ALA A 420 -31.81 25.14 -6.00
C ALA A 420 -30.78 26.09 -6.59
N ILE A 421 -30.05 25.66 -7.63
CA ILE A 421 -29.03 26.49 -8.32
C ILE A 421 -29.68 27.75 -8.93
N ALA A 422 -30.82 27.62 -9.58
CA ALA A 422 -31.53 28.76 -10.16
C ALA A 422 -31.96 29.77 -9.09
N LYS A 423 -32.48 29.30 -7.95
CA LYS A 423 -32.85 30.15 -6.81
C LYS A 423 -31.65 30.91 -6.23
N ASP A 424 -30.51 30.24 -6.09
CA ASP A 424 -29.30 30.86 -5.55
C ASP A 424 -28.66 31.85 -6.54
N ALA A 425 -28.71 31.56 -7.83
CA ALA A 425 -28.29 32.51 -8.88
C ALA A 425 -29.14 33.77 -8.90
N LEU A 426 -30.49 33.65 -8.71
CA LEU A 426 -31.39 34.78 -8.61
C LEU A 426 -31.12 35.61 -7.35
N LYS A 427 -30.87 34.96 -6.20
CA LYS A 427 -30.50 35.65 -4.96
C LYS A 427 -29.19 36.41 -5.10
N ALA A 428 -28.17 35.79 -5.72
CA ALA A 428 -26.87 36.42 -5.95
C ALA A 428 -27.01 37.69 -6.83
N LYS A 429 -27.75 37.59 -7.95
CA LYS A 429 -28.04 38.76 -8.82
C LYS A 429 -28.82 39.87 -8.08
N ALA A 430 -29.82 39.51 -7.26
CA ALA A 430 -30.56 40.47 -6.47
C ALA A 430 -29.66 41.19 -5.45
N THR A 431 -28.77 40.43 -4.80
CA THR A 431 -27.77 40.99 -3.83
C THR A 431 -26.76 41.90 -4.52
N GLU A 432 -26.32 41.57 -5.73
CA GLU A 432 -25.38 42.38 -6.50
C GLU A 432 -26.03 43.69 -6.99
N GLN A 433 -27.29 43.63 -7.47
CA GLN A 433 -28.07 44.82 -7.84
C GLN A 433 -28.35 45.73 -6.64
N VAL A 434 -28.58 45.17 -5.46
CA VAL A 434 -28.73 45.93 -4.21
C VAL A 434 -27.42 46.59 -3.81
N LYS A 435 -26.28 45.89 -3.91
CA LYS A 435 -24.94 46.48 -3.68
C LYS A 435 -24.62 47.58 -4.65
N GLU A 436 -24.92 47.40 -5.94
CA GLU A 436 -24.66 48.37 -6.97
C GLU A 436 -25.52 49.67 -6.80
N LYS A 437 -26.75 49.51 -6.35
CA LYS A 437 -27.65 50.65 -6.02
C LYS A 437 -27.28 51.35 -4.71
N LEU A 438 -26.80 50.62 -3.71
CA LEU A 438 -26.39 51.16 -2.42
C LEU A 438 -25.00 51.82 -2.43
N SER A 439 -24.10 51.38 -3.29
CA SER A 439 -22.73 51.86 -3.39
C SER A 439 -22.66 53.40 -3.66
N PRO A 440 -23.40 53.99 -4.61
CA PRO A 440 -23.41 55.45 -4.81
C PRO A 440 -24.01 56.20 -3.62
N GLN A 441 -25.02 55.64 -2.95
CA GLN A 441 -25.68 56.31 -1.81
C GLN A 441 -24.77 56.33 -0.56
N ILE A 442 -24.06 55.25 -0.34
CA ILE A 442 -23.06 55.13 0.75
C ILE A 442 -21.88 56.10 0.47
N GLN A 443 -21.46 56.18 -0.81
CA GLN A 443 -20.42 57.11 -1.23
C GLN A 443 -20.81 58.56 -1.01
N GLN A 444 -22.03 58.94 -1.43
CA GLN A 444 -22.58 60.30 -1.18
C GLN A 444 -22.71 60.61 0.32
N GLN A 445 -23.15 59.68 1.14
CA GLN A 445 -23.21 59.87 2.59
C GLN A 445 -21.81 60.02 3.23
N ARG A 446 -20.85 59.25 2.78
CA ARG A 446 -19.44 59.41 3.24
C ARG A 446 -18.86 60.75 2.84
N ASP A 447 -19.14 61.21 1.62
CA ASP A 447 -18.65 62.50 1.14
C ASP A 447 -19.32 63.65 1.91
N LYS A 448 -20.63 63.57 2.15
CA LYS A 448 -21.33 64.54 3.01
C LYS A 448 -20.80 64.55 4.45
N LEU A 449 -20.56 63.41 5.06
CA LEU A 449 -19.96 63.31 6.38
C LEU A 449 -18.54 63.88 6.42
N ARG A 450 -17.74 63.60 5.40
CA ARG A 450 -16.38 64.09 5.27
C ARG A 450 -16.33 65.63 5.11
N ASP A 451 -17.25 66.15 4.37
CA ASP A 451 -17.36 67.64 4.20
C ASP A 451 -17.86 68.33 5.47
N GLN A 452 -18.82 67.68 6.22
CA GLN A 452 -19.24 68.18 7.55
C GLN A 452 -18.06 68.10 8.56
N PHE A 453 -17.26 67.04 8.57
CA PHE A 453 -16.06 66.99 9.45
C PHE A 453 -14.98 68.02 9.05
N LYS A 454 -14.80 68.29 7.75
CA LYS A 454 -13.87 69.36 7.32
C LYS A 454 -14.34 70.76 7.75
N GLY A 455 -15.67 70.99 7.74
CA GLY A 455 -16.23 72.26 8.22
C GLY A 455 -16.14 72.46 9.72
N LEU A 456 -16.07 71.37 10.53
CA LEU A 456 -15.89 71.41 11.98
C LEU A 456 -14.44 71.59 12.44
N LEU A 457 -13.46 71.18 11.62
CA LEU A 457 -12.01 71.28 11.93
C LEU A 457 -11.34 72.52 11.35
N GLY A 458 -12.12 73.36 10.65
CA GLY A 458 -11.64 74.57 9.96
C GLY A 458 -12.07 75.88 10.65
N ARG A 459 -12.20 75.83 12.00
CA ARG A 459 -12.32 77.04 12.84
C ARG A 459 -11.30 77.06 13.94
#